data_5097831173fe96f3a1146e3c8b56ffbd
#
_entry.id   5097831173fe96f3a1146e3c8b56ffbd
#
_cell.length_a   1.000
_cell.length_b   1.000
_cell.length_c   1.000
_cell.angle_alpha   90.00
_cell.angle_beta   90.00
_cell.angle_gamma   90.00
#
_symmetry.space_group_name_H-M   'P 1'
#
loop_
_entity.id
_entity.type
_entity.pdbx_description
1 polymer ?
#
loop_
_entity_poly.entity_id
_entity_poly.type
_entity_poly.pdbx_seq_one_letter_code
_entity_poly.pdbx_strand_id
1 'polypeptide(L)'
;MRGIDIREHGSGNIGATNIFRILGAPTGIMVFLLDILKGYAPVAIGKVMVELKVKFAQPAFIEPAGNHELISTACVLFALAAVIGHNYTFWLGFKGGKGIATSAGVMLAFMPWVFTGSLIIWVLVFSLSRYVALASMAAALAIPLQIFILAMIDSVPVSIPKLCFGIFAAIMAIWRHRSNIRRLMAGRELRFERKKNIEKKS
;
A
#
# COMPACT_ATOMS: atom_id res chain seq x y z
N MET A 1 1.61 -25.44 -11.62
CA MET A 1 0.62 -24.35 -11.68
C MET A 1 -0.76 -24.98 -11.66
N ARG A 2 -1.72 -24.44 -10.88
CA ARG A 2 -3.03 -25.09 -10.65
C ARG A 2 -4.08 -24.83 -11.75
N GLY A 3 -3.73 -24.21 -12.88
CA GLY A 3 -4.66 -23.96 -14.01
C GLY A 3 -5.91 -23.10 -13.69
N ILE A 4 -5.89 -22.36 -12.56
CA ILE A 4 -7.03 -21.57 -12.10
C ILE A 4 -6.81 -20.09 -12.44
N ASP A 5 -7.74 -19.46 -13.16
CA ASP A 5 -7.76 -18.02 -13.34
C ASP A 5 -8.42 -17.36 -12.10
N ILE A 6 -7.60 -16.72 -11.28
CA ILE A 6 -8.05 -16.08 -10.04
C ILE A 6 -9.05 -14.94 -10.26
N ARG A 7 -9.12 -14.39 -11.50
CA ARG A 7 -10.03 -13.31 -11.87
C ARG A 7 -11.49 -13.77 -11.99
N GLU A 8 -11.68 -15.08 -12.17
CA GLU A 8 -12.99 -15.72 -12.28
C GLU A 8 -13.53 -16.21 -10.92
N HIS A 9 -12.73 -16.06 -9.84
CA HIS A 9 -13.06 -16.64 -8.54
C HIS A 9 -13.06 -15.59 -7.42
N GLY A 10 -13.92 -15.78 -6.44
CA GLY A 10 -14.04 -14.95 -5.24
C GLY A 10 -14.40 -13.50 -5.55
N SER A 11 -13.53 -12.55 -5.23
CA SER A 11 -13.74 -11.12 -5.54
C SER A 11 -13.33 -10.73 -6.97
N GLY A 12 -12.76 -11.64 -7.74
CA GLY A 12 -12.21 -11.39 -9.07
C GLY A 12 -10.94 -10.53 -9.08
N ASN A 13 -10.39 -10.19 -7.91
CA ASN A 13 -9.17 -9.39 -7.83
C ASN A 13 -7.93 -10.27 -7.74
N ILE A 14 -6.83 -9.87 -8.39
CA ILE A 14 -5.55 -10.59 -8.37
C ILE A 14 -4.75 -10.41 -7.08
N GLY A 15 -5.19 -9.51 -6.18
CA GLY A 15 -4.46 -9.19 -4.95
C GLY A 15 -4.48 -10.31 -3.90
N ALA A 16 -3.53 -10.23 -2.97
CA ALA A 16 -3.26 -11.23 -1.94
C ALA A 16 -4.50 -11.72 -1.16
N THR A 17 -5.44 -10.83 -0.83
CA THR A 17 -6.66 -11.19 -0.09
C THR A 17 -7.54 -12.18 -0.84
N ASN A 18 -7.69 -12.03 -2.16
CA ASN A 18 -8.47 -12.97 -2.97
C ASN A 18 -7.71 -14.30 -3.14
N ILE A 19 -6.42 -14.21 -3.38
CA ILE A 19 -5.54 -15.39 -3.47
C ILE A 19 -5.57 -16.18 -2.16
N PHE A 20 -5.51 -15.51 -1.02
CA PHE A 20 -5.64 -16.15 0.30
C PHE A 20 -6.95 -16.93 0.44
N ARG A 21 -8.07 -16.36 -0.03
CA ARG A 21 -9.40 -17.03 0.03
C ARG A 21 -9.48 -18.27 -0.85
N ILE A 22 -8.93 -18.20 -2.05
CA ILE A 22 -9.09 -19.25 -3.08
C ILE A 22 -7.98 -20.30 -3.01
N LEU A 23 -6.72 -19.88 -2.87
CA LEU A 23 -5.54 -20.75 -2.90
C LEU A 23 -4.94 -21.04 -1.52
N GLY A 24 -5.50 -20.45 -0.46
CA GLY A 24 -5.08 -20.64 0.92
C GLY A 24 -3.97 -19.71 1.39
N ALA A 25 -3.65 -19.84 2.68
CA ALA A 25 -2.75 -18.92 3.39
C ALA A 25 -1.33 -18.86 2.81
N PRO A 26 -0.65 -19.98 2.52
CA PRO A 26 0.74 -19.91 2.05
C PRO A 26 0.89 -19.08 0.77
N THR A 27 0.02 -19.33 -0.22
CA THR A 27 0.05 -18.61 -1.49
C THR A 27 -0.34 -17.14 -1.33
N GLY A 28 -1.36 -16.87 -0.50
CA GLY A 28 -1.81 -15.50 -0.22
C GLY A 28 -0.74 -14.66 0.50
N ILE A 29 -0.04 -15.25 1.47
CA ILE A 29 1.06 -14.59 2.19
C ILE A 29 2.22 -14.33 1.24
N MET A 30 2.60 -15.30 0.42
CA MET A 30 3.67 -15.11 -0.57
C MET A 30 3.38 -13.94 -1.50
N VAL A 31 2.17 -13.88 -2.07
CA VAL A 31 1.78 -12.75 -2.94
C VAL A 31 1.75 -11.43 -2.18
N PHE A 32 1.28 -11.43 -0.94
CA PHE A 32 1.29 -10.23 -0.09
C PHE A 32 2.70 -9.68 0.13
N LEU A 33 3.66 -10.56 0.47
CA LEU A 33 5.05 -10.18 0.66
C LEU A 33 5.71 -9.68 -0.64
N LEU A 34 5.43 -10.34 -1.77
CA LEU A 34 5.91 -9.89 -3.08
C LEU A 34 5.32 -8.53 -3.48
N ASP A 35 4.05 -8.28 -3.16
CA ASP A 35 3.42 -6.99 -3.42
C ASP A 35 3.99 -5.87 -2.52
N ILE A 36 4.35 -6.17 -1.26
CA ILE A 36 5.08 -5.25 -0.39
C ILE A 36 6.47 -4.99 -0.96
N LEU A 37 7.22 -6.03 -1.31
CA LEU A 37 8.57 -5.91 -1.85
C LEU A 37 8.60 -5.08 -3.14
N LYS A 38 7.62 -5.26 -4.01
CA LYS A 38 7.44 -4.49 -5.26
C LYS A 38 7.29 -2.98 -5.00
N GLY A 39 6.70 -2.60 -3.88
CA GLY A 39 6.62 -1.19 -3.47
C GLY A 39 7.88 -0.71 -2.73
N TYR A 40 8.40 -1.54 -1.83
CA TYR A 40 9.55 -1.21 -0.99
C TYR A 40 10.84 -1.06 -1.80
N ALA A 41 11.18 -2.05 -2.60
CA ALA A 41 12.49 -2.13 -3.25
C ALA A 41 12.78 -0.95 -4.20
N PRO A 42 11.88 -0.54 -5.12
CA PRO A 42 12.15 0.60 -6.00
C PRO A 42 12.37 1.89 -5.23
N VAL A 43 11.61 2.13 -4.15
CA VAL A 43 11.73 3.35 -3.35
C VAL A 43 13.00 3.32 -2.49
N ALA A 44 13.34 2.20 -1.86
CA ALA A 44 14.54 2.05 -1.05
C ALA A 44 15.81 2.21 -1.90
N ILE A 45 15.87 1.53 -3.04
CA ILE A 45 17.00 1.63 -3.99
C ILE A 45 17.09 3.05 -4.54
N GLY A 46 15.98 3.62 -5.01
CA GLY A 46 15.94 4.97 -5.54
C GLY A 46 16.37 6.02 -4.52
N LYS A 47 15.94 5.89 -3.26
CA LYS A 47 16.38 6.74 -2.16
C LYS A 47 17.89 6.70 -1.98
N VAL A 48 18.48 5.50 -1.86
CA VAL A 48 19.94 5.34 -1.71
C VAL A 48 20.70 5.92 -2.91
N MET A 49 20.23 5.69 -4.14
CA MET A 49 20.88 6.23 -5.34
C MET A 49 20.89 7.76 -5.35
N VAL A 50 19.78 8.39 -4.97
CA VAL A 50 19.70 9.87 -4.92
C VAL A 50 20.54 10.43 -3.78
N GLU A 51 20.53 9.81 -2.60
CA GLU A 51 21.36 10.20 -1.46
C GLU A 51 22.86 10.13 -1.82
N LEU A 52 23.30 9.05 -2.45
CA LEU A 52 24.67 8.91 -2.92
C LEU A 52 25.02 9.98 -3.97
N LYS A 53 24.16 10.21 -4.96
CA LYS A 53 24.37 11.24 -5.98
C LYS A 53 24.49 12.62 -5.36
N VAL A 54 23.63 12.97 -4.42
CA VAL A 54 23.67 14.23 -3.69
C VAL A 54 24.98 14.35 -2.91
N LYS A 55 25.39 13.32 -2.18
CA LYS A 55 26.62 13.30 -1.39
C LYS A 55 27.88 13.50 -2.25
N PHE A 56 27.93 12.89 -3.43
CA PHE A 56 29.12 12.99 -4.31
C PHE A 56 29.11 14.22 -5.22
N ALA A 57 27.96 14.84 -5.45
CA ALA A 57 27.85 16.02 -6.32
C ALA A 57 28.10 17.36 -5.61
N GLN A 58 28.16 17.38 -4.27
CA GLN A 58 28.29 18.61 -3.51
C GLN A 58 29.73 18.86 -2.99
N PRO A 59 30.27 20.08 -3.09
CA PRO A 59 31.43 20.48 -2.34
C PRO A 59 31.15 20.44 -0.83
N ALA A 60 32.14 20.07 -0.02
CA ALA A 60 32.03 19.79 1.40
C ALA A 60 31.47 20.93 2.31
N PHE A 61 31.14 22.07 1.76
CA PHE A 61 30.76 23.29 2.49
C PHE A 61 29.33 23.81 2.27
N ILE A 62 28.45 23.03 1.55
CA ILE A 62 27.09 23.49 1.31
C ILE A 62 26.14 22.59 2.12
N GLU A 63 25.60 23.12 3.21
CA GLU A 63 24.50 22.51 3.97
C GLU A 63 23.23 22.45 3.11
N PRO A 64 22.58 21.30 3.03
CA PRO A 64 21.61 21.01 1.97
C PRO A 64 20.15 21.04 2.44
N ALA A 65 19.61 22.18 2.86
CA ALA A 65 18.17 22.30 3.13
C ALA A 65 17.29 21.86 1.93
N GLY A 66 17.79 22.03 0.69
CA GLY A 66 17.13 21.56 -0.52
C GLY A 66 17.23 20.04 -0.79
N ASN A 67 18.18 19.34 -0.17
CA ASN A 67 18.41 17.92 -0.46
C ASN A 67 17.31 17.01 0.10
N HIS A 68 16.73 17.35 1.26
CA HIS A 68 15.63 16.57 1.84
C HIS A 68 14.40 16.60 0.94
N GLU A 69 14.09 17.76 0.33
CA GLU A 69 12.94 17.89 -0.56
C GLU A 69 13.20 17.20 -1.91
N LEU A 70 14.42 17.27 -2.43
CA LEU A 70 14.83 16.53 -3.63
C LEU A 70 14.73 15.01 -3.42
N ILE A 71 15.24 14.50 -2.30
CA ILE A 71 15.15 13.08 -1.94
C ILE A 71 13.68 12.67 -1.79
N SER A 72 12.87 13.48 -1.10
CA SER A 72 11.45 13.22 -0.92
C SER A 72 10.71 13.18 -2.26
N THR A 73 10.99 14.11 -3.15
CA THR A 73 10.41 14.16 -4.51
C THR A 73 10.78 12.91 -5.31
N ALA A 74 12.05 12.53 -5.29
CA ALA A 74 12.50 11.31 -5.98
C ALA A 74 11.83 10.07 -5.42
N CYS A 75 11.76 9.92 -4.10
CA CYS A 75 11.05 8.78 -3.46
C CYS A 75 9.58 8.73 -3.88
N VAL A 76 8.91 9.89 -3.97
CA VAL A 76 7.51 9.96 -4.43
C VAL A 76 7.37 9.53 -5.88
N LEU A 77 8.28 9.90 -6.76
CA LEU A 77 8.26 9.46 -8.16
C LEU A 77 8.41 7.93 -8.27
N PHE A 78 9.34 7.32 -7.55
CA PHE A 78 9.47 5.86 -7.46
C PHE A 78 8.22 5.20 -6.86
N ALA A 79 7.64 5.82 -5.84
CA ALA A 79 6.42 5.36 -5.20
C ALA A 79 5.22 5.35 -6.15
N LEU A 80 5.02 6.45 -6.88
CA LEU A 80 3.96 6.56 -7.90
C LEU A 80 4.15 5.50 -8.99
N ALA A 81 5.37 5.36 -9.51
CA ALA A 81 5.68 4.34 -10.53
C ALA A 81 5.38 2.92 -10.03
N ALA A 82 5.75 2.58 -8.78
CA ALA A 82 5.49 1.27 -8.19
C ALA A 82 3.98 1.00 -8.02
N VAL A 83 3.22 1.97 -7.47
CA VAL A 83 1.78 1.82 -7.23
C VAL A 83 0.98 1.80 -8.53
N ILE A 84 1.28 2.69 -9.47
CA ILE A 84 0.63 2.73 -10.79
C ILE A 84 0.94 1.44 -11.56
N GLY A 85 2.20 0.99 -11.59
CA GLY A 85 2.61 -0.24 -12.24
C GLY A 85 1.93 -1.49 -11.67
N HIS A 86 1.71 -1.55 -10.35
CA HIS A 86 0.94 -2.62 -9.73
C HIS A 86 -0.55 -2.53 -10.09
N ASN A 87 -1.14 -1.34 -10.07
CA ASN A 87 -2.56 -1.12 -10.32
C ASN A 87 -2.96 -1.31 -11.79
N TYR A 88 -2.04 -1.03 -12.70
CA TYR A 88 -2.22 -1.08 -14.15
C TYR A 88 -1.15 -1.95 -14.80
N THR A 89 -1.03 -3.19 -14.32
CA THR A 89 -0.02 -4.15 -14.77
C THR A 89 -0.18 -4.45 -16.26
N PHE A 90 0.83 -4.13 -17.05
CA PHE A 90 0.87 -4.34 -18.50
C PHE A 90 0.58 -5.80 -18.89
N TRP A 91 1.24 -6.75 -18.22
CA TRP A 91 1.11 -8.19 -18.48
C TRP A 91 -0.32 -8.75 -18.31
N LEU A 92 -1.19 -8.02 -17.64
CA LEU A 92 -2.59 -8.40 -17.38
C LEU A 92 -3.58 -7.48 -18.09
N GLY A 93 -3.18 -6.87 -19.21
CA GLY A 93 -4.02 -5.94 -19.94
C GLY A 93 -4.46 -4.73 -19.11
N PHE A 94 -3.55 -4.18 -18.31
CA PHE A 94 -3.78 -3.04 -17.40
C PHE A 94 -4.83 -3.29 -16.29
N LYS A 95 -5.14 -4.55 -15.99
CA LYS A 95 -6.10 -4.96 -14.94
C LYS A 95 -5.34 -5.53 -13.73
N GLY A 96 -4.61 -4.68 -13.02
CA GLY A 96 -3.83 -5.03 -11.85
C GLY A 96 -4.60 -5.07 -10.54
N GLY A 97 -3.86 -5.10 -9.41
CA GLY A 97 -4.38 -5.10 -8.04
C GLY A 97 -4.94 -3.75 -7.59
N LYS A 98 -5.10 -3.59 -6.28
CA LYS A 98 -5.60 -2.34 -5.67
C LYS A 98 -4.49 -1.48 -5.07
N GLY A 99 -3.26 -1.97 -5.05
CA GLY A 99 -2.09 -1.24 -4.60
C GLY A 99 -1.89 -1.12 -3.09
N ILE A 100 -2.73 -1.73 -2.25
CA ILE A 100 -2.65 -1.57 -0.79
C ILE A 100 -1.34 -2.12 -0.22
N ALA A 101 -0.99 -3.36 -0.54
CA ALA A 101 0.27 -3.96 -0.10
C ALA A 101 1.49 -3.24 -0.70
N THR A 102 1.40 -2.83 -1.96
CA THR A 102 2.45 -2.06 -2.64
C THR A 102 2.62 -0.68 -1.99
N SER A 103 1.53 0.03 -1.68
CA SER A 103 1.59 1.31 -0.94
C SER A 103 2.15 1.12 0.48
N ALA A 104 1.83 0.00 1.14
CA ALA A 104 2.43 -0.33 2.43
C ALA A 104 3.95 -0.49 2.33
N GLY A 105 4.44 -1.19 1.30
CA GLY A 105 5.87 -1.31 1.00
C GLY A 105 6.55 0.03 0.71
N VAL A 106 5.91 0.88 -0.07
CA VAL A 106 6.35 2.25 -0.33
C VAL A 106 6.50 3.04 0.97
N MET A 107 5.45 3.08 1.80
CA MET A 107 5.49 3.82 3.07
C MET A 107 6.55 3.27 4.03
N LEU A 108 6.71 1.95 4.09
CA LEU A 108 7.76 1.33 4.91
C LEU A 108 9.16 1.78 4.48
N ALA A 109 9.40 2.02 3.18
CA ALA A 109 10.70 2.43 2.66
C ALA A 109 11.09 3.88 3.02
N PHE A 110 10.13 4.83 3.06
CA PHE A 110 10.49 6.23 3.27
C PHE A 110 9.58 7.05 4.21
N MET A 111 8.50 6.44 4.70
CA MET A 111 7.59 7.04 5.69
C MET A 111 7.20 5.99 6.77
N PRO A 112 8.16 5.40 7.52
CA PRO A 112 7.88 4.26 8.41
C PRO A 112 6.86 4.58 9.52
N TRP A 113 6.83 5.80 10.05
CA TRP A 113 5.86 6.22 11.05
C TRP A 113 4.43 6.32 10.50
N VAL A 114 4.28 6.83 9.26
CA VAL A 114 3.00 6.84 8.54
C VAL A 114 2.54 5.41 8.25
N PHE A 115 3.45 4.52 7.87
CA PHE A 115 3.16 3.09 7.72
C PHE A 115 2.65 2.48 9.02
N THR A 116 3.35 2.72 10.14
CA THR A 116 2.98 2.18 11.47
C THR A 116 1.59 2.66 11.89
N GLY A 117 1.31 3.95 11.79
CA GLY A 117 -0.01 4.49 12.12
C GLY A 117 -1.12 3.95 11.20
N SER A 118 -0.84 3.83 9.90
CA SER A 118 -1.77 3.23 8.93
C SER A 118 -2.03 1.75 9.23
N LEU A 119 -1.01 1.00 9.65
CA LEU A 119 -1.15 -0.40 10.05
C LEU A 119 -2.01 -0.54 11.30
N ILE A 120 -1.80 0.31 12.31
CA ILE A 120 -2.63 0.34 13.53
C ILE A 120 -4.10 0.59 13.16
N ILE A 121 -4.38 1.60 12.34
CA ILE A 121 -5.75 1.90 11.87
C ILE A 121 -6.33 0.71 11.11
N TRP A 122 -5.54 0.10 10.22
CA TRP A 122 -5.96 -1.07 9.48
C TRP A 122 -6.35 -2.23 10.40
N VAL A 123 -5.51 -2.54 11.39
CA VAL A 123 -5.75 -3.62 12.36
C VAL A 123 -7.00 -3.34 13.20
N LEU A 124 -7.17 -2.12 13.69
CA LEU A 124 -8.34 -1.71 14.48
C LEU A 124 -9.63 -1.86 13.66
N VAL A 125 -9.69 -1.27 12.49
CA VAL A 125 -10.89 -1.33 11.63
C VAL A 125 -11.16 -2.77 11.17
N PHE A 126 -10.12 -3.54 10.85
CA PHE A 126 -10.28 -4.94 10.48
C PHE A 126 -10.77 -5.81 11.65
N SER A 127 -10.24 -5.61 12.85
CA SER A 127 -10.63 -6.37 14.04
C SER A 127 -12.12 -6.17 14.38
N LEU A 128 -12.61 -4.95 14.21
CA LEU A 128 -14.00 -4.59 14.49
C LEU A 128 -14.96 -5.02 13.37
N SER A 129 -14.57 -4.79 12.10
CA SER A 129 -15.48 -4.95 10.97
C SER A 129 -15.36 -6.30 10.26
N ARG A 130 -14.17 -6.93 10.29
CA ARG A 130 -13.79 -8.10 9.50
C ARG A 130 -13.80 -7.86 7.98
N TYR A 131 -13.91 -6.61 7.53
CA TYR A 131 -13.84 -6.24 6.12
C TYR A 131 -12.46 -5.68 5.77
N VAL A 132 -11.65 -6.45 5.02
CA VAL A 132 -10.33 -6.02 4.55
C VAL A 132 -10.43 -4.73 3.71
N ALA A 133 -11.46 -4.61 2.88
CA ALA A 133 -11.67 -3.43 2.04
C ALA A 133 -11.90 -2.17 2.87
N LEU A 134 -12.74 -2.24 3.91
CA LEU A 134 -13.03 -1.11 4.80
C LEU A 134 -11.78 -0.67 5.56
N ALA A 135 -11.04 -1.63 6.13
CA ALA A 135 -9.79 -1.37 6.84
C ALA A 135 -8.74 -0.71 5.92
N SER A 136 -8.62 -1.18 4.67
CA SER A 136 -7.68 -0.63 3.69
C SER A 136 -8.03 0.79 3.27
N MET A 137 -9.31 1.09 3.08
CA MET A 137 -9.76 2.45 2.77
C MET A 137 -9.57 3.40 3.95
N ALA A 138 -9.89 2.98 5.17
CA ALA A 138 -9.69 3.78 6.38
C ALA A 138 -8.20 4.11 6.60
N ALA A 139 -7.33 3.10 6.49
CA ALA A 139 -5.88 3.30 6.60
C ALA A 139 -5.35 4.27 5.53
N ALA A 140 -5.80 4.13 4.27
CA ALA A 140 -5.37 5.01 3.19
C ALA A 140 -5.85 6.46 3.36
N LEU A 141 -7.10 6.67 3.80
CA LEU A 141 -7.64 8.00 4.05
C LEU A 141 -6.93 8.73 5.21
N ALA A 142 -6.36 7.99 6.15
CA ALA A 142 -5.63 8.56 7.28
C ALA A 142 -4.19 9.03 6.89
N ILE A 143 -3.63 8.60 5.75
CA ILE A 143 -2.24 8.93 5.37
C ILE A 143 -1.98 10.44 5.33
N PRO A 144 -2.76 11.28 4.62
CA PRO A 144 -2.51 12.71 4.55
C PRO A 144 -2.53 13.38 5.94
N LEU A 145 -3.50 12.99 6.78
CA LEU A 145 -3.62 13.50 8.14
C LEU A 145 -2.42 13.12 9.01
N GLN A 146 -1.93 11.88 8.90
CA GLN A 146 -0.75 11.42 9.63
C GLN A 146 0.51 12.18 9.23
N ILE A 147 0.69 12.48 7.93
CA ILE A 147 1.82 13.29 7.44
C ILE A 147 1.77 14.67 8.06
N PHE A 148 0.60 15.30 8.11
CA PHE A 148 0.41 16.60 8.71
C PHE A 148 0.69 16.58 10.23
N ILE A 149 0.12 15.63 10.97
CA ILE A 149 0.30 15.48 12.43
C ILE A 149 1.78 15.27 12.76
N LEU A 150 2.48 14.39 12.03
CA LEU A 150 3.90 14.14 12.28
C LEU A 150 4.75 15.38 12.04
N ALA A 151 4.46 16.17 10.99
CA ALA A 151 5.16 17.44 10.76
C ALA A 151 4.92 18.44 11.91
N MET A 152 3.73 18.47 12.49
CA MET A 152 3.43 19.31 13.66
C MET A 152 4.18 18.84 14.91
N ILE A 153 4.24 17.53 15.17
CA ILE A 153 4.96 16.94 16.31
C ILE A 153 6.46 17.23 16.19
N ASP A 154 7.04 17.01 15.03
CA ASP A 154 8.47 17.22 14.77
C ASP A 154 8.82 18.71 14.60
N SER A 155 7.83 19.62 14.63
CA SER A 155 8.01 21.06 14.43
C SER A 155 8.77 21.39 13.13
N VAL A 156 8.52 20.62 12.06
CA VAL A 156 9.12 20.78 10.75
C VAL A 156 8.07 21.15 9.68
N PRO A 157 8.47 21.82 8.59
CA PRO A 157 7.55 22.08 7.49
C PRO A 157 6.97 20.80 6.89
N VAL A 158 5.71 20.84 6.52
CA VAL A 158 5.03 19.72 5.84
C VAL A 158 5.70 19.49 4.48
N SER A 159 6.25 18.31 4.27
CA SER A 159 6.81 17.94 2.97
C SER A 159 5.70 17.81 1.93
N ILE A 160 5.68 18.72 0.97
CA ILE A 160 4.68 18.78 -0.10
C ILE A 160 4.67 17.49 -0.95
N PRO A 161 5.82 16.94 -1.40
CA PRO A 161 5.81 15.67 -2.14
C PRO A 161 5.18 14.53 -1.36
N LYS A 162 5.49 14.38 -0.06
CA LYS A 162 4.90 13.34 0.79
C LYS A 162 3.39 13.51 0.92
N LEU A 163 2.92 14.75 1.12
CA LEU A 163 1.50 15.07 1.22
C LEU A 163 0.77 14.77 -0.10
N CYS A 164 1.33 15.17 -1.24
CA CYS A 164 0.79 14.85 -2.56
C CYS A 164 0.68 13.34 -2.78
N PHE A 165 1.70 12.58 -2.39
CA PHE A 165 1.64 11.12 -2.43
C PHE A 165 0.54 10.57 -1.52
N GLY A 166 0.41 11.07 -0.30
CA GLY A 166 -0.62 10.64 0.64
C GLY A 166 -2.03 10.85 0.10
N ILE A 167 -2.29 12.03 -0.48
CA ILE A 167 -3.57 12.36 -1.13
C ILE A 167 -3.82 11.44 -2.33
N PHE A 168 -2.81 11.25 -3.19
CA PHE A 168 -2.91 10.33 -4.32
C PHE A 168 -3.23 8.90 -3.86
N ALA A 169 -2.54 8.39 -2.85
CA ALA A 169 -2.75 7.04 -2.31
C ALA A 169 -4.18 6.87 -1.76
N ALA A 170 -4.71 7.89 -1.05
CA ALA A 170 -6.07 7.89 -0.54
C ALA A 170 -7.10 7.86 -1.68
N ILE A 171 -6.96 8.73 -2.68
CA ILE A 171 -7.86 8.79 -3.85
C ILE A 171 -7.81 7.46 -4.61
N MET A 172 -6.62 6.94 -4.90
CA MET A 172 -6.45 5.67 -5.60
C MET A 172 -7.03 4.49 -4.82
N ALA A 173 -6.87 4.46 -3.51
CA ALA A 173 -7.46 3.42 -2.67
C ALA A 173 -8.98 3.43 -2.80
N ILE A 174 -9.64 4.57 -2.66
CA ILE A 174 -11.10 4.69 -2.82
C ILE A 174 -11.53 4.28 -4.23
N TRP A 175 -10.87 4.82 -5.25
CA TRP A 175 -11.17 4.49 -6.65
C TRP A 175 -11.05 2.99 -6.94
N ARG A 176 -9.96 2.36 -6.51
CA ARG A 176 -9.73 0.92 -6.71
C ARG A 176 -10.65 0.05 -5.86
N HIS A 177 -11.27 0.59 -4.81
CA HIS A 177 -12.25 -0.12 -3.98
C HIS A 177 -13.72 0.16 -4.35
N ARG A 178 -14.02 0.85 -5.46
CA ARG A 178 -15.39 1.18 -5.86
C ARG A 178 -16.34 -0.04 -5.94
N SER A 179 -15.84 -1.19 -6.38
CA SER A 179 -16.63 -2.44 -6.39
C SER A 179 -16.90 -2.98 -4.98
N ASN A 180 -15.95 -2.82 -4.05
CA ASN A 180 -16.13 -3.16 -2.65
C ASN A 180 -17.13 -2.23 -1.97
N ILE A 181 -17.04 -0.93 -2.25
CA ILE A 181 -17.99 0.08 -1.73
C ILE A 181 -19.41 -0.30 -2.13
N ARG A 182 -19.65 -0.62 -3.42
CA ARG A 182 -20.96 -1.07 -3.88
C ARG A 182 -21.44 -2.33 -3.15
N ARG A 183 -20.55 -3.31 -2.91
CA ARG A 183 -20.90 -4.52 -2.18
C ARG A 183 -21.13 -4.26 -0.70
N LEU A 184 -20.36 -3.37 -0.06
CA LEU A 184 -20.57 -2.94 1.32
C LEU A 184 -21.93 -2.27 1.49
N MET A 185 -22.29 -1.33 0.63
CA MET A 185 -23.59 -0.65 0.65
C MET A 185 -24.77 -1.63 0.43
N ALA A 186 -24.56 -2.68 -0.36
CA ALA A 186 -25.54 -3.72 -0.60
C ALA A 186 -25.53 -4.86 0.44
N GLY A 187 -24.71 -4.77 1.50
CA GLY A 187 -24.56 -5.82 2.50
C GLY A 187 -23.96 -7.15 1.97
N ARG A 188 -23.30 -7.12 0.79
CA ARG A 188 -22.79 -8.32 0.08
C ARG A 188 -21.26 -8.38 0.02
N GLU A 189 -20.54 -7.53 0.77
CA GLU A 189 -19.09 -7.60 0.81
C GLU A 189 -18.62 -8.85 1.55
N LEU A 190 -17.54 -9.47 1.06
CA LEU A 190 -17.00 -10.70 1.61
C LEU A 190 -16.28 -10.41 2.93
N ARG A 191 -16.84 -10.89 4.04
CA ARG A 191 -16.19 -10.88 5.36
C ARG A 191 -15.02 -11.85 5.38
N PHE A 192 -14.04 -11.56 6.19
CA PHE A 192 -12.94 -12.47 6.47
C PHE A 192 -13.33 -13.36 7.65
N GLU A 193 -13.89 -14.52 7.35
CA GLU A 193 -14.30 -15.50 8.36
C GLU A 193 -13.14 -16.43 8.69
N ARG A 194 -12.96 -16.70 9.97
CA ARG A 194 -12.08 -17.77 10.43
C ARG A 194 -12.78 -19.09 10.07
N LYS A 195 -12.15 -19.98 9.28
CA LYS A 195 -12.69 -21.32 9.05
C LYS A 195 -13.00 -21.94 10.43
N LYS A 196 -14.26 -22.12 10.76
CA LYS A 196 -14.64 -23.01 11.87
C LYS A 196 -14.14 -24.39 11.46
N ASN A 197 -13.29 -25.01 12.30
CA ASN A 197 -13.01 -26.42 12.16
C ASN A 197 -14.38 -27.13 12.20
N ILE A 198 -14.80 -27.62 11.05
CA ILE A 198 -15.87 -28.59 11.01
C ILE A 198 -15.22 -29.85 11.58
N GLU A 199 -15.42 -30.07 12.89
CA GLU A 199 -15.13 -31.37 13.50
C GLU A 199 -15.80 -32.38 12.61
N LYS A 200 -14.99 -33.27 12.02
CA LYS A 200 -15.48 -34.47 11.39
C LYS A 200 -16.21 -35.25 12.52
N LYS A 201 -17.52 -35.16 12.58
CA LYS A 201 -18.31 -36.17 13.27
C LYS A 201 -18.12 -37.44 12.46
N SER A 202 -17.22 -38.26 12.94
CA SER A 202 -17.10 -39.68 12.62
C SER A 202 -18.35 -40.42 13.01
#